data_60a1841409864bb3998902c232f324d9
#
_entry.id   60a1841409864bb3998902c232f324d9
#
_cell.length_a   1.000
_cell.length_b   1.000
_cell.length_c   1.000
_cell.angle_alpha   90.00
_cell.angle_beta   90.00
_cell.angle_gamma   90.00
#
_symmetry.space_group_name_H-M   'P 1'
#
loop_
_entity.id
_entity.type
_entity.pdbx_description
1 polymer ?
#
loop_
_entity_poly.entity_id
_entity_poly.type
_entity_poly.pdbx_seq_one_letter_code
_entity_poly.pdbx_strand_id
1 'polypeptide(L)'
;GAGTGDFLVEAKKCGWKVSGIEPEGLARFKAEQKGIKLFENADNFKSNKFDVITLWHVLEHVHDLRTQLIEFEHLLKKNGLLVIAVPNFKSYDAQYYKEYWAAFDVPRHLWHFSQNSFRHLMKGTGFKQSDSRPLLFDAFYVSLLSEKYKKGKTNFLKSIYIGLKSNLKA
;
A
#
# COMPACT_ATOMS: atom_id res chain seq x y z
N GLY A 1 -8.74 1.78 0.65
CA GLY A 1 -8.59 0.56 1.41
C GLY A 1 -8.05 0.80 2.81
N ALA A 2 -8.90 1.25 3.75
CA ALA A 2 -8.47 1.44 5.13
C ALA A 2 -8.56 0.14 5.95
N GLY A 3 -9.06 -0.95 5.34
CA GLY A 3 -9.23 -2.25 5.98
C GLY A 3 -10.07 -2.14 7.25
N THR A 4 -9.64 -2.78 8.32
CA THR A 4 -10.30 -2.72 9.63
C THR A 4 -9.93 -1.48 10.45
N GLY A 5 -9.32 -0.47 9.85
CA GLY A 5 -9.03 0.83 10.46
C GLY A 5 -7.85 0.87 11.43
N ASP A 6 -7.03 -0.18 11.53
CA ASP A 6 -5.96 -0.26 12.54
C ASP A 6 -4.95 0.88 12.43
N PHE A 7 -4.50 1.21 11.22
CA PHE A 7 -3.63 2.37 10.99
C PHE A 7 -4.27 3.68 11.46
N LEU A 8 -5.57 3.87 11.17
CA LEU A 8 -6.28 5.08 11.57
C LEU A 8 -6.50 5.18 13.09
N VAL A 9 -6.64 4.04 13.76
CA VAL A 9 -6.68 4.01 15.24
C VAL A 9 -5.38 4.56 15.80
N GLU A 10 -4.24 4.08 15.32
CA GLU A 10 -2.92 4.55 15.79
C GLU A 10 -2.68 6.03 15.41
N ALA A 11 -3.02 6.44 14.21
CA ALA A 11 -2.93 7.84 13.81
C ALA A 11 -3.79 8.75 14.71
N LYS A 12 -5.01 8.32 15.05
CA LYS A 12 -5.91 9.06 15.96
C LYS A 12 -5.33 9.18 17.37
N LYS A 13 -4.70 8.13 17.91
CA LYS A 13 -3.98 8.18 19.19
C LYS A 13 -2.83 9.19 19.17
N CYS A 14 -2.17 9.36 18.01
CA CYS A 14 -1.14 10.36 17.81
C CYS A 14 -1.69 11.80 17.58
N GLY A 15 -2.99 12.02 17.75
CA GLY A 15 -3.62 13.34 17.65
C GLY A 15 -4.07 13.74 16.24
N TRP A 16 -4.00 12.85 15.25
CA TRP A 16 -4.50 13.14 13.90
C TRP A 16 -6.02 13.10 13.84
N LYS A 17 -6.60 14.03 13.10
CA LYS A 17 -7.99 13.92 12.65
C LYS A 17 -8.04 12.98 11.45
N VAL A 18 -8.65 11.83 11.63
CA VAL A 18 -8.60 10.73 10.65
C VAL A 18 -9.91 10.54 9.91
N SER A 19 -9.83 10.12 8.67
CA SER A 19 -10.93 9.63 7.83
C SER A 19 -10.40 8.55 6.92
N GLY A 20 -11.24 7.66 6.43
CA GLY A 20 -10.79 6.61 5.52
C GLY A 20 -11.89 6.08 4.63
N ILE A 21 -11.45 5.44 3.54
CA ILE A 21 -12.31 4.77 2.56
C ILE A 21 -11.99 3.27 2.61
N GLU A 22 -13.04 2.47 2.69
CA GLU A 22 -12.98 1.01 2.59
C GLU A 22 -14.24 0.50 1.89
N PRO A 23 -14.12 -0.10 0.70
CA PRO A 23 -15.29 -0.61 -0.03
C PRO A 23 -15.96 -1.80 0.65
N GLU A 24 -15.22 -2.61 1.43
CA GLU A 24 -15.73 -3.84 2.02
C GLU A 24 -16.50 -3.55 3.32
N GLY A 25 -17.77 -3.96 3.37
CA GLY A 25 -18.71 -3.63 4.45
C GLY A 25 -18.33 -4.23 5.80
N LEU A 26 -17.84 -5.48 5.83
CA LEU A 26 -17.42 -6.14 7.08
C LEU A 26 -16.18 -5.46 7.68
N ALA A 27 -15.26 -4.99 6.81
CA ALA A 27 -14.09 -4.24 7.28
C ALA A 27 -14.50 -2.89 7.87
N ARG A 28 -15.44 -2.17 7.24
CA ARG A 28 -16.00 -0.93 7.80
C ARG A 28 -16.68 -1.15 9.15
N PHE A 29 -17.48 -2.21 9.27
CA PHE A 29 -18.12 -2.57 10.54
C PHE A 29 -17.09 -2.82 11.66
N LYS A 30 -16.03 -3.57 11.37
CA LYS A 30 -14.94 -3.81 12.34
C LYS A 30 -14.20 -2.52 12.73
N ALA A 31 -14.01 -1.59 11.79
CA ALA A 31 -13.40 -0.30 12.06
C ALA A 31 -14.30 0.56 12.99
N GLU A 32 -15.61 0.52 12.77
CA GLU A 32 -16.58 1.24 13.59
C GLU A 32 -16.55 0.78 15.04
N GLN A 33 -16.42 -0.54 15.28
CA GLN A 33 -16.23 -1.09 16.64
C GLN A 33 -14.97 -0.56 17.35
N LYS A 34 -13.98 -0.07 16.59
CA LYS A 34 -12.76 0.59 17.10
C LYS A 34 -12.91 2.13 17.19
N GLY A 35 -14.10 2.66 16.94
CA GLY A 35 -14.37 4.11 16.96
C GLY A 35 -13.81 4.86 15.73
N ILE A 36 -13.63 4.15 14.60
CA ILE A 36 -13.22 4.73 13.31
C ILE A 36 -14.37 4.60 12.32
N LYS A 37 -14.94 5.72 11.92
CA LYS A 37 -15.93 5.77 10.84
C LYS A 37 -15.24 5.76 9.49
N LEU A 38 -15.52 4.75 8.68
CA LEU A 38 -15.06 4.63 7.30
C LEU A 38 -16.20 4.86 6.30
N PHE A 39 -15.85 5.32 5.12
CA PHE A 39 -16.77 5.54 4.02
C PHE A 39 -16.52 4.52 2.91
N GLU A 40 -17.53 4.25 2.11
CA GLU A 40 -17.43 3.28 1.02
C GLU A 40 -16.60 3.81 -0.16
N ASN A 41 -16.75 5.09 -0.46
CA ASN A 41 -16.10 5.78 -1.57
C ASN A 41 -15.68 7.21 -1.21
N ALA A 42 -15.10 7.94 -2.18
CA ALA A 42 -14.59 9.29 -1.99
C ALA A 42 -15.66 10.39 -2.06
N ASP A 43 -16.91 10.10 -2.39
CA ASP A 43 -17.95 11.10 -2.59
C ASP A 43 -18.17 12.01 -1.38
N ASN A 44 -17.97 11.46 -0.19
CA ASN A 44 -18.08 12.17 1.08
C ASN A 44 -16.96 13.19 1.32
N PHE A 45 -15.93 13.23 0.47
CA PHE A 45 -14.75 14.06 0.66
C PHE A 45 -14.56 15.16 -0.39
N LYS A 46 -15.46 15.29 -1.36
CA LYS A 46 -15.32 16.22 -2.52
C LYS A 46 -14.95 17.66 -2.15
N SER A 47 -15.41 18.15 -1.01
CA SER A 47 -15.09 19.49 -0.47
C SER A 47 -14.01 19.49 0.60
N ASN A 48 -13.52 18.34 1.02
CA ASN A 48 -12.50 18.24 2.05
C ASN A 48 -11.10 18.38 1.47
N LYS A 49 -10.18 18.91 2.28
CA LYS A 49 -8.76 18.99 1.96
C LYS A 49 -7.95 18.35 3.09
N PHE A 50 -7.09 17.40 2.71
CA PHE A 50 -6.27 16.63 3.63
C PHE A 50 -4.84 17.13 3.65
N ASP A 51 -4.20 17.08 4.82
CA ASP A 51 -2.76 17.32 4.95
C ASP A 51 -1.96 16.13 4.43
N VAL A 52 -2.49 14.91 4.67
CA VAL A 52 -1.87 13.66 4.26
C VAL A 52 -2.91 12.69 3.74
N ILE A 53 -2.62 12.04 2.63
CA ILE A 53 -3.35 10.86 2.14
C ILE A 53 -2.38 9.68 2.13
N THR A 54 -2.79 8.52 2.67
CA THR A 54 -1.97 7.30 2.71
C THR A 54 -2.63 6.14 2.00
N LEU A 55 -1.86 5.39 1.22
CA LEU A 55 -2.24 4.16 0.56
C LEU A 55 -1.27 3.04 0.95
N TRP A 56 -1.73 2.11 1.76
CA TRP A 56 -0.95 0.95 2.20
C TRP A 56 -1.43 -0.28 1.44
N HIS A 57 -0.73 -0.69 0.39
CA HIS A 57 -1.13 -1.80 -0.50
C HIS A 57 -2.55 -1.61 -1.06
N VAL A 58 -2.79 -0.49 -1.70
CA VAL A 58 -4.08 -0.12 -2.30
C VAL A 58 -3.95 0.16 -3.79
N LEU A 59 -2.89 0.87 -4.19
CA LEU A 59 -2.78 1.39 -5.56
C LEU A 59 -2.71 0.26 -6.60
N GLU A 60 -2.12 -0.89 -6.24
CA GLU A 60 -2.04 -2.08 -7.09
C GLU A 60 -3.40 -2.72 -7.42
N HIS A 61 -4.46 -2.38 -6.67
CA HIS A 61 -5.83 -2.84 -6.88
C HIS A 61 -6.70 -1.85 -7.65
N VAL A 62 -6.22 -0.63 -7.89
CA VAL A 62 -7.00 0.44 -8.54
C VAL A 62 -7.05 0.23 -10.05
N HIS A 63 -8.24 0.27 -10.65
CA HIS A 63 -8.42 0.05 -12.09
C HIS A 63 -7.84 1.20 -12.92
N ASP A 64 -8.16 2.44 -12.59
CA ASP A 64 -7.64 3.64 -13.28
C ASP A 64 -6.72 4.44 -12.37
N LEU A 65 -5.43 4.18 -12.52
CA LEU A 65 -4.39 4.81 -11.72
C LEU A 65 -4.31 6.33 -11.93
N ARG A 66 -4.49 6.80 -13.18
CA ARG A 66 -4.35 8.22 -13.49
C ARG A 66 -5.49 9.05 -12.93
N THR A 67 -6.72 8.62 -13.14
CA THR A 67 -7.89 9.28 -12.57
C THR A 67 -7.80 9.31 -11.04
N GLN A 68 -7.39 8.21 -10.43
CA GLN A 68 -7.25 8.13 -8.97
C GLN A 68 -6.17 9.09 -8.43
N LEU A 69 -5.04 9.24 -9.12
CA LEU A 69 -4.00 10.18 -8.71
C LEU A 69 -4.46 11.65 -8.85
N ILE A 70 -5.20 11.98 -9.89
CA ILE A 70 -5.81 13.30 -10.07
C ILE A 70 -6.81 13.60 -8.94
N GLU A 71 -7.63 12.63 -8.56
CA GLU A 71 -8.54 12.76 -7.42
C GLU A 71 -7.78 13.04 -6.11
N PHE A 72 -6.68 12.33 -5.85
CA PHE A 72 -5.86 12.59 -4.67
C PHE A 72 -5.25 13.98 -4.68
N GLU A 73 -4.80 14.47 -5.83
CA GLU A 73 -4.31 15.84 -5.96
C GLU A 73 -5.40 16.86 -5.59
N HIS A 74 -6.62 16.65 -6.06
CA HIS A 74 -7.76 17.51 -5.72
C HIS A 74 -8.15 17.44 -4.24
N LEU A 75 -7.97 16.31 -3.59
CA LEU A 75 -8.29 16.10 -2.17
C LEU A 75 -7.19 16.60 -1.21
N LEU A 76 -5.97 16.78 -1.68
CA LEU A 76 -4.88 17.29 -0.85
C LEU A 76 -4.89 18.81 -0.77
N LYS A 77 -4.44 19.33 0.36
CA LYS A 77 -4.08 20.75 0.52
C LYS A 77 -2.86 21.08 -0.35
N LYS A 78 -2.64 22.37 -0.60
CA LYS A 78 -1.38 22.86 -1.16
C LYS A 78 -0.23 22.41 -0.26
N ASN A 79 0.76 21.72 -0.81
CA ASN A 79 1.88 21.08 -0.09
C ASN A 79 1.45 19.88 0.78
N GLY A 80 0.27 19.31 0.58
CA GLY A 80 -0.13 18.06 1.22
C GLY A 80 0.73 16.88 0.76
N LEU A 81 0.83 15.86 1.59
CA LEU A 81 1.67 14.68 1.35
C LEU A 81 0.83 13.49 0.89
N LEU A 82 1.25 12.85 -0.20
CA LEU A 82 0.73 11.55 -0.63
C LEU A 82 1.76 10.46 -0.30
N VAL A 83 1.39 9.52 0.56
CA VAL A 83 2.23 8.37 0.95
C VAL A 83 1.66 7.12 0.29
N ILE A 84 2.48 6.44 -0.53
CA ILE A 84 2.06 5.24 -1.24
C ILE A 84 3.04 4.11 -0.95
N ALA A 85 2.52 2.99 -0.46
CA ALA A 85 3.27 1.73 -0.36
C ALA A 85 2.71 0.72 -1.35
N VAL A 86 3.57 0.19 -2.21
CA VAL A 86 3.25 -0.83 -3.21
C VAL A 86 4.38 -1.86 -3.31
N PRO A 87 4.08 -3.12 -3.66
CA PRO A 87 5.11 -4.12 -3.90
C PRO A 87 6.01 -3.75 -5.08
N ASN A 88 7.33 -3.97 -4.92
CA ASN A 88 8.31 -3.75 -5.98
C ASN A 88 8.71 -5.09 -6.62
N PHE A 89 8.20 -5.40 -7.82
CA PHE A 89 8.52 -6.66 -8.51
C PHE A 89 9.98 -6.77 -8.98
N LYS A 90 10.78 -5.71 -8.83
CA LYS A 90 12.24 -5.72 -9.07
C LYS A 90 13.04 -5.88 -7.77
N SER A 91 12.39 -6.05 -6.62
CA SER A 91 13.06 -6.31 -5.35
C SER A 91 13.86 -7.64 -5.38
N TYR A 92 14.78 -7.79 -4.44
CA TYR A 92 15.61 -9.00 -4.40
C TYR A 92 14.78 -10.26 -4.12
N ASP A 93 13.81 -10.20 -3.21
CA ASP A 93 12.91 -11.32 -2.92
C ASP A 93 12.04 -11.68 -4.14
N ALA A 94 11.52 -10.70 -4.89
CA ALA A 94 10.79 -10.95 -6.13
C ALA A 94 11.65 -11.69 -7.17
N GLN A 95 12.91 -11.26 -7.38
CA GLN A 95 13.84 -11.92 -8.28
C GLN A 95 14.21 -13.34 -7.81
N TYR A 96 14.29 -13.55 -6.50
CA TYR A 96 14.62 -14.85 -5.92
C TYR A 96 13.48 -15.86 -6.03
N TYR A 97 12.24 -15.45 -5.72
CA TYR A 97 11.06 -16.32 -5.74
C TYR A 97 10.43 -16.49 -7.12
N LYS A 98 10.69 -15.55 -8.02
CA LYS A 98 10.15 -15.54 -9.40
C LYS A 98 8.62 -15.70 -9.39
N GLU A 99 8.08 -16.68 -10.14
CA GLU A 99 6.64 -16.97 -10.23
C GLU A 99 5.97 -17.30 -8.89
N TYR A 100 6.75 -17.70 -7.88
CA TYR A 100 6.26 -17.99 -6.52
C TYR A 100 6.26 -16.77 -5.60
N TRP A 101 6.64 -15.60 -6.11
CA TRP A 101 6.65 -14.40 -5.27
C TRP A 101 5.23 -14.02 -4.87
N ALA A 102 4.95 -14.06 -3.54
CA ALA A 102 3.59 -13.93 -3.01
C ALA A 102 2.95 -12.58 -3.32
N ALA A 103 3.75 -11.51 -3.49
CA ALA A 103 3.21 -10.19 -3.78
C ALA A 103 2.86 -9.96 -5.27
N PHE A 104 2.98 -10.97 -6.14
CA PHE A 104 2.27 -10.93 -7.41
C PHE A 104 0.75 -10.97 -7.22
N ASP A 105 0.27 -11.78 -6.27
CA ASP A 105 -1.12 -11.86 -5.83
C ASP A 105 -2.18 -11.76 -6.96
N VAL A 106 -1.95 -12.47 -8.06
CA VAL A 106 -2.84 -12.48 -9.23
C VAL A 106 -4.08 -13.32 -8.91
N PRO A 107 -5.30 -12.89 -9.28
CA PRO A 107 -5.64 -11.71 -10.08
C PRO A 107 -5.97 -10.44 -9.28
N ARG A 108 -5.76 -10.43 -7.96
CA ARG A 108 -6.12 -9.28 -7.10
C ARG A 108 -5.28 -8.05 -7.37
N HIS A 109 -3.97 -8.22 -7.60
CA HIS A 109 -3.10 -7.13 -8.04
C HIS A 109 -3.24 -6.96 -9.55
N LEU A 110 -3.82 -5.84 -9.96
CA LEU A 110 -3.99 -5.46 -11.36
C LEU A 110 -2.69 -4.88 -11.93
N TRP A 111 -1.84 -4.34 -11.08
CA TRP A 111 -0.62 -3.64 -11.45
C TRP A 111 0.56 -4.14 -10.63
N HIS A 112 1.71 -4.26 -11.31
CA HIS A 112 2.98 -4.57 -10.67
C HIS A 112 3.95 -3.40 -10.87
N PHE A 113 4.45 -2.84 -9.78
CA PHE A 113 5.29 -1.65 -9.80
C PHE A 113 6.78 -2.00 -9.66
N SER A 114 7.61 -1.21 -10.34
CA SER A 114 9.02 -1.01 -10.03
C SER A 114 9.23 0.47 -9.70
N GLN A 115 10.36 0.83 -9.10
CA GLN A 115 10.67 2.24 -8.88
C GLN A 115 10.61 3.07 -10.18
N ASN A 116 11.07 2.49 -11.31
CA ASN A 116 11.04 3.19 -12.59
C ASN A 116 9.62 3.33 -13.17
N SER A 117 8.81 2.26 -13.14
CA SER A 117 7.42 2.34 -13.62
C SER A 117 6.58 3.27 -12.74
N PHE A 118 6.83 3.29 -11.43
CA PHE A 118 6.17 4.20 -10.51
C PHE A 118 6.55 5.67 -10.80
N ARG A 119 7.85 5.98 -10.99
CA ARG A 119 8.27 7.33 -11.41
C ARG A 119 7.66 7.73 -12.75
N HIS A 120 7.51 6.79 -13.68
CA HIS A 120 6.85 7.06 -14.97
C HIS A 120 5.35 7.35 -14.79
N LEU A 121 4.66 6.61 -13.92
CA LEU A 121 3.26 6.86 -13.57
C LEU A 121 3.07 8.28 -12.98
N MET A 122 3.99 8.73 -12.13
CA MET A 122 3.93 10.07 -11.52
C MET A 122 4.15 11.22 -12.51
N LYS A 123 4.78 10.96 -13.67
CA LYS A 123 4.94 12.00 -14.70
C LYS A 123 3.58 12.44 -15.25
N GLY A 124 3.35 13.75 -15.28
CA GLY A 124 2.09 14.34 -15.76
C GLY A 124 0.97 14.35 -14.70
N THR A 125 1.28 13.97 -13.46
CA THR A 125 0.46 14.28 -12.28
C THR A 125 1.05 15.50 -11.57
N GLY A 126 0.27 16.14 -10.68
CA GLY A 126 0.78 17.23 -9.85
C GLY A 126 1.76 16.82 -8.76
N PHE A 127 2.09 15.51 -8.65
CA PHE A 127 2.97 14.97 -7.60
C PHE A 127 4.43 14.96 -8.00
N LYS A 128 5.29 15.32 -7.02
CA LYS A 128 6.73 15.18 -7.11
C LYS A 128 7.20 14.20 -6.03
N GLN A 129 7.87 13.13 -6.45
CA GLN A 129 8.46 12.19 -5.49
C GLN A 129 9.55 12.87 -4.66
N SER A 130 9.38 12.90 -3.36
CA SER A 130 10.35 13.50 -2.40
C SER A 130 11.26 12.45 -1.78
N ASP A 131 10.75 11.24 -1.51
CA ASP A 131 11.51 10.17 -0.84
C ASP A 131 11.00 8.79 -1.30
N SER A 132 11.80 7.75 -1.05
CA SER A 132 11.44 6.35 -1.27
C SER A 132 12.18 5.48 -0.26
N ARG A 133 11.45 4.69 0.51
CA ARG A 133 11.99 3.83 1.58
C ARG A 133 11.37 2.45 1.53
N PRO A 134 12.11 1.39 1.89
CA PRO A 134 11.53 0.07 2.01
C PRO A 134 10.62 -0.03 3.25
N LEU A 135 9.52 -0.79 3.13
CA LEU A 135 8.77 -1.28 4.28
C LEU A 135 9.45 -2.55 4.81
N LEU A 136 10.22 -2.39 5.88
CA LEU A 136 11.14 -3.44 6.36
C LEU A 136 10.46 -4.77 6.68
N PHE A 137 9.25 -4.75 7.26
CA PHE A 137 8.55 -5.96 7.66
C PHE A 137 7.90 -6.69 6.48
N ASP A 138 7.53 -6.00 5.42
CA ASP A 138 6.84 -6.59 4.26
C ASP A 138 7.70 -7.61 3.55
N ALA A 139 9.00 -7.35 3.38
CA ALA A 139 9.91 -8.28 2.74
C ALA A 139 10.00 -9.64 3.48
N PHE A 140 9.90 -9.64 4.81
CA PHE A 140 9.88 -10.88 5.61
C PHE A 140 8.56 -11.63 5.43
N TYR A 141 7.44 -10.94 5.52
CA TYR A 141 6.11 -11.53 5.36
C TYR A 141 5.92 -12.11 3.96
N VAL A 142 6.26 -11.36 2.93
CA VAL A 142 6.19 -11.78 1.54
C VAL A 142 7.12 -12.98 1.29
N SER A 143 8.35 -12.96 1.83
CA SER A 143 9.27 -14.10 1.73
C SER A 143 8.74 -15.36 2.41
N LEU A 144 8.07 -15.22 3.56
CA LEU A 144 7.47 -16.34 4.28
C LEU A 144 6.35 -17.01 3.45
N LEU A 145 5.47 -16.23 2.87
CA LEU A 145 4.40 -16.71 1.99
C LEU A 145 4.97 -17.33 0.70
N SER A 146 5.99 -16.71 0.13
CA SER A 146 6.63 -17.20 -1.10
C SER A 146 7.32 -18.55 -0.91
N GLU A 147 7.95 -18.79 0.24
CA GLU A 147 8.49 -20.14 0.56
C GLU A 147 7.37 -21.18 0.64
N LYS A 148 6.22 -20.81 1.24
CA LYS A 148 5.05 -21.70 1.29
C LYS A 148 4.52 -22.01 -0.11
N TYR A 149 4.42 -21.03 -1.01
CA TYR A 149 3.98 -21.25 -2.38
C TYR A 149 4.97 -22.12 -3.17
N LYS A 150 6.27 -21.90 -2.98
CA LYS A 150 7.32 -22.62 -3.71
C LYS A 150 7.52 -24.06 -3.25
N LYS A 151 7.33 -24.37 -1.96
CA LYS A 151 7.71 -25.66 -1.36
C LYS A 151 6.59 -26.37 -0.59
N GLY A 152 5.39 -25.80 -0.56
CA GLY A 152 4.29 -26.32 0.25
C GLY A 152 4.45 -26.12 1.77
N LYS A 153 5.62 -25.69 2.23
CA LYS A 153 5.92 -25.41 3.64
C LYS A 153 6.77 -24.16 3.81
N THR A 154 6.64 -23.50 4.94
CA THR A 154 7.44 -22.32 5.27
C THR A 154 8.84 -22.74 5.75
N ASN A 155 9.87 -22.00 5.31
CA ASN A 155 11.21 -22.06 5.88
C ASN A 155 11.53 -20.71 6.51
N PHE A 156 11.32 -20.60 7.82
CA PHE A 156 11.41 -19.35 8.56
C PHE A 156 12.80 -18.70 8.46
N LEU A 157 13.88 -19.47 8.70
CA LEU A 157 15.24 -18.95 8.64
C LEU A 157 15.59 -18.40 7.26
N LYS A 158 15.17 -19.11 6.22
CA LYS A 158 15.40 -18.69 4.85
C LYS A 158 14.60 -17.45 4.50
N SER A 159 13.35 -17.37 4.93
CA SER A 159 12.49 -16.20 4.70
C SER A 159 13.07 -14.95 5.36
N ILE A 160 13.60 -15.07 6.59
CA ILE A 160 14.32 -13.99 7.26
C ILE A 160 15.54 -13.57 6.44
N TYR A 161 16.38 -14.53 6.02
CA TYR A 161 17.59 -14.23 5.25
C TYR A 161 17.25 -13.48 3.93
N ILE A 162 16.25 -13.96 3.18
CA ILE A 162 15.84 -13.34 1.93
C ILE A 162 15.23 -11.95 2.17
N GLY A 163 14.38 -11.81 3.19
CA GLY A 163 13.78 -10.52 3.57
C GLY A 163 14.83 -9.48 3.97
N LEU A 164 15.81 -9.86 4.81
CA LEU A 164 16.95 -8.99 5.15
C LEU A 164 17.73 -8.56 3.91
N LYS A 165 18.04 -9.51 3.03
CA LYS A 165 18.78 -9.21 1.80
C LYS A 165 17.98 -8.33 0.85
N SER A 166 16.66 -8.46 0.81
CA SER A 166 15.79 -7.58 0.04
C SER A 166 15.81 -6.16 0.59
N ASN A 167 15.70 -5.99 1.90
CA ASN A 167 15.75 -4.68 2.55
C ASN A 167 17.10 -3.97 2.37
N LEU A 168 18.22 -4.70 2.37
CA LEU A 168 19.55 -4.13 2.16
C LEU A 168 19.82 -3.72 0.69
N LYS A 169 19.00 -4.19 -0.26
CA LYS A 169 19.13 -3.91 -1.70
C LYS A 169 18.02 -3.01 -2.24
N ALA A 170 17.11 -2.53 -1.38
CA ALA A 170 15.97 -1.71 -1.75
C ALA A 170 16.33 -0.26 -2.12
#